data_0f3a989bf6eed34e258b26c59ee5d42f
#
_entry.id   0f3a989bf6eed34e258b26c59ee5d42f
#
_cell.length_a   1.000
_cell.length_b   1.000
_cell.length_c   1.000
_cell.angle_alpha   90.00
_cell.angle_beta   90.00
_cell.angle_gamma   90.00
#
_symmetry.space_group_name_H-M   'P 1'
#
loop_
_entity.id
_entity.type
_entity.pdbx_description
1 polymer ?
#
loop_
_entity_poly.entity_id
_entity_poly.type
_entity_poly.pdbx_seq_one_letter_code
_entity_poly.pdbx_strand_id
1 'polypeptide(L)'
;MTEHQALVTLNLVTGMGAITAKRLIESFGSAAASLAAAEADLMAVPGIGAARAAQFRAGFAQADWAREERRAAEMGVRLVTWDEPDYPQLLRAIYDPPLVLYVCGDLAALQGTGVAVVGTRHPTRYGCESAHRFGFQLAGAGYVVVSGLARGIDAEAHRGALEARGRTVAVLGGALDCLYPLEHRE
;
A
#
# COMPACT_ATOMS: atom_id res chain seq x y z
N MET A 1 -2.24 7.97 21.90
CA MET A 1 -1.94 7.53 20.53
C MET A 1 -3.22 6.98 19.93
N THR A 2 -3.61 7.43 18.74
CA THR A 2 -4.76 6.88 18.01
C THR A 2 -4.39 5.55 17.37
N GLU A 3 -5.38 4.75 16.89
CA GLU A 3 -5.12 3.49 16.19
C GLU A 3 -4.36 3.74 14.88
N HIS A 4 -4.73 4.77 14.12
CA HIS A 4 -3.98 5.22 12.95
C HIS A 4 -2.48 5.45 13.26
N GLN A 5 -2.18 6.26 14.29
CA GLN A 5 -0.80 6.54 14.70
C GLN A 5 -0.05 5.26 15.12
N ALA A 6 -0.77 4.35 15.77
CA ALA A 6 -0.19 3.07 16.18
C ALA A 6 0.11 2.16 14.99
N LEU A 7 -0.77 2.08 14.00
CA LEU A 7 -0.56 1.32 12.76
C LEU A 7 0.61 1.88 11.94
N VAL A 8 0.70 3.21 11.82
CA VAL A 8 1.86 3.85 11.18
C VAL A 8 3.15 3.53 11.95
N THR A 9 3.12 3.58 13.29
CA THR A 9 4.27 3.20 14.13
C THR A 9 4.69 1.76 13.88
N LEU A 10 3.75 0.79 13.88
CA LEU A 10 4.04 -0.61 13.58
C LEU A 10 4.67 -0.79 12.19
N ASN A 11 4.14 -0.07 11.20
CA ASN A 11 4.65 -0.12 9.81
C ASN A 11 6.09 0.37 9.67
N LEU A 12 6.53 1.29 10.52
CA LEU A 12 7.90 1.83 10.51
C LEU A 12 8.92 0.90 11.18
N VAL A 13 8.47 -0.11 11.92
CA VAL A 13 9.39 -1.00 12.66
C VAL A 13 10.02 -2.03 11.75
N THR A 14 11.33 -2.02 11.67
CA THR A 14 12.10 -2.99 10.88
C THR A 14 11.79 -4.43 11.29
N GLY A 15 11.44 -5.26 10.31
CA GLY A 15 11.08 -6.67 10.54
C GLY A 15 9.63 -6.91 11.00
N MET A 16 8.83 -5.84 11.12
CA MET A 16 7.39 -5.92 11.37
C MET A 16 6.67 -6.05 10.03
N GLY A 17 6.35 -7.28 9.62
CA GLY A 17 5.49 -7.52 8.46
C GLY A 17 4.01 -7.53 8.84
N ALA A 18 3.12 -7.41 7.84
CA ALA A 18 1.67 -7.36 8.03
C ALA A 18 1.14 -8.54 8.87
N ILE A 19 1.61 -9.77 8.62
CA ILE A 19 1.22 -10.96 9.37
C ILE A 19 1.59 -10.86 10.86
N THR A 20 2.79 -10.35 11.16
CA THR A 20 3.25 -10.20 12.55
C THR A 20 2.43 -9.13 13.27
N ALA A 21 2.21 -8.00 12.63
CA ALA A 21 1.39 -6.93 13.18
C ALA A 21 -0.06 -7.38 13.41
N LYS A 22 -0.65 -8.12 12.47
CA LYS A 22 -1.98 -8.70 12.62
C LYS A 22 -2.07 -9.62 13.84
N ARG A 23 -1.08 -10.50 14.04
CA ARG A 23 -1.02 -11.37 15.22
C ARG A 23 -0.92 -10.59 16.54
N LEU A 24 -0.12 -9.52 16.54
CA LEU A 24 -0.04 -8.62 17.71
C LEU A 24 -1.39 -7.99 18.00
N ILE A 25 -2.06 -7.45 16.99
CA ILE A 25 -3.36 -6.80 17.12
C ILE A 25 -4.43 -7.82 17.59
N GLU A 26 -4.43 -9.03 17.03
CA GLU A 26 -5.32 -10.11 17.47
C GLU A 26 -5.06 -10.53 18.93
N SER A 27 -3.79 -10.53 19.37
CA SER A 27 -3.41 -10.90 20.74
C SER A 27 -3.71 -9.83 21.76
N PHE A 28 -3.58 -8.56 21.41
CA PHE A 28 -3.71 -7.41 22.33
C PHE A 28 -4.97 -6.57 22.09
N GLY A 29 -5.75 -6.88 21.05
CA GLY A 29 -7.01 -6.22 20.72
C GLY A 29 -6.89 -4.94 19.88
N SER A 30 -5.71 -4.29 19.82
CA SER A 30 -5.47 -3.11 18.98
C SER A 30 -3.99 -2.89 18.69
N ALA A 31 -3.67 -2.08 17.69
CA ALA A 31 -2.28 -1.67 17.43
C ALA A 31 -1.73 -0.84 18.59
N ALA A 32 -2.53 0.07 19.13
CA ALA A 32 -2.14 0.88 20.28
C ALA A 32 -1.81 0.05 21.51
N ALA A 33 -2.63 -0.99 21.83
CA ALA A 33 -2.36 -1.93 22.91
C ALA A 33 -1.10 -2.76 22.66
N SER A 34 -0.86 -3.18 21.42
CA SER A 34 0.35 -3.92 21.02
C SER A 34 1.62 -3.11 21.28
N LEU A 35 1.61 -1.82 21.01
CA LEU A 35 2.75 -0.93 21.28
C LEU A 35 3.00 -0.73 22.79
N ALA A 36 1.95 -0.81 23.61
CA ALA A 36 2.04 -0.66 25.06
C ALA A 36 2.46 -1.97 25.78
N ALA A 37 2.38 -3.11 25.08
CA ALA A 37 2.67 -4.43 25.66
C ALA A 37 4.11 -4.54 26.18
N ALA A 38 4.30 -5.22 27.32
CA ALA A 38 5.64 -5.50 27.82
C ALA A 38 6.36 -6.53 26.95
N GLU A 39 7.69 -6.57 27.02
CA GLU A 39 8.50 -7.51 26.24
C GLU A 39 8.11 -8.96 26.50
N ALA A 40 7.82 -9.30 27.76
CA ALA A 40 7.39 -10.63 28.14
C ALA A 40 6.06 -11.03 27.48
N ASP A 41 5.11 -10.09 27.35
CA ASP A 41 3.82 -10.32 26.70
C ASP A 41 4.00 -10.48 25.17
N LEU A 42 4.89 -9.71 24.55
CA LEU A 42 5.24 -9.89 23.15
C LEU A 42 5.81 -11.27 22.85
N MET A 43 6.61 -11.83 23.76
CA MET A 43 7.15 -13.20 23.64
C MET A 43 6.08 -14.28 23.70
N ALA A 44 4.94 -14.02 24.29
CA ALA A 44 3.82 -14.96 24.34
C ALA A 44 3.09 -15.08 22.98
N VAL A 45 3.32 -14.14 22.06
CA VAL A 45 2.71 -14.16 20.72
C VAL A 45 3.43 -15.18 19.81
N PRO A 46 2.70 -16.10 19.16
CA PRO A 46 3.29 -17.13 18.32
C PRO A 46 4.24 -16.55 17.24
N GLY A 47 5.47 -17.04 17.21
CA GLY A 47 6.50 -16.62 16.26
C GLY A 47 7.32 -15.39 16.69
N ILE A 48 7.13 -14.90 17.92
CA ILE A 48 7.95 -13.82 18.51
C ILE A 48 8.78 -14.40 19.65
N GLY A 49 10.05 -14.66 19.40
CA GLY A 49 11.03 -15.03 20.44
C GLY A 49 11.67 -13.80 21.08
N ALA A 50 12.49 -14.00 22.13
CA ALA A 50 13.10 -12.93 22.92
C ALA A 50 13.83 -11.88 22.08
N ALA A 51 14.67 -12.30 21.13
CA ALA A 51 15.41 -11.37 20.27
C ALA A 51 14.49 -10.45 19.44
N ARG A 52 13.38 -11.00 18.90
CA ARG A 52 12.40 -10.21 18.15
C ARG A 52 11.58 -9.30 19.05
N ALA A 53 11.19 -9.75 20.24
CA ALA A 53 10.47 -8.94 21.20
C ALA A 53 11.30 -7.72 21.63
N ALA A 54 12.57 -7.91 21.98
CA ALA A 54 13.50 -6.82 22.28
C ALA A 54 13.69 -5.86 21.08
N GLN A 55 13.85 -6.39 19.87
CA GLN A 55 13.95 -5.59 18.65
C GLN A 55 12.70 -4.74 18.42
N PHE A 56 11.51 -5.33 18.59
CA PHE A 56 10.24 -4.61 18.42
C PHE A 56 10.06 -3.52 19.47
N ARG A 57 10.37 -3.81 20.74
CA ARG A 57 10.33 -2.78 21.80
C ARG A 57 11.23 -1.58 21.49
N ALA A 58 12.47 -1.85 21.05
CA ALA A 58 13.38 -0.80 20.60
C ALA A 58 12.83 -0.04 19.38
N GLY A 59 12.26 -0.75 18.41
CA GLY A 59 11.65 -0.16 17.23
C GLY A 59 10.44 0.71 17.56
N PHE A 60 9.57 0.29 18.48
CA PHE A 60 8.41 1.07 18.93
C PHE A 60 8.84 2.42 19.56
N ALA A 61 9.93 2.41 20.33
CA ALA A 61 10.47 3.62 20.95
C ALA A 61 11.15 4.58 19.95
N GLN A 62 11.66 4.06 18.83
CA GLN A 62 12.38 4.84 17.82
C GLN A 62 11.48 5.33 16.68
N ALA A 63 10.37 4.66 16.43
CA ALA A 63 9.47 5.00 15.33
C ALA A 63 8.81 6.36 15.56
N ASP A 64 9.04 7.29 14.64
CA ASP A 64 8.47 8.65 14.66
C ASP A 64 7.37 8.77 13.59
N TRP A 65 6.16 8.32 13.96
CA TRP A 65 4.98 8.41 13.11
C TRP A 65 4.66 9.84 12.70
N ALA A 66 4.90 10.83 13.59
CA ALA A 66 4.59 12.22 13.31
C ALA A 66 5.52 12.82 12.25
N ARG A 67 6.80 12.41 12.25
CA ARG A 67 7.75 12.76 11.19
C ARG A 67 7.33 12.15 9.87
N GLU A 68 6.89 10.89 9.88
CA GLU A 68 6.46 10.19 8.67
C GLU A 68 5.21 10.84 8.06
N GLU A 69 4.21 11.20 8.87
CA GLU A 69 3.03 11.92 8.39
C GLU A 69 3.37 13.28 7.80
N ARG A 70 4.24 14.05 8.47
CA ARG A 70 4.67 15.36 7.94
C ARG A 70 5.36 15.19 6.59
N ARG A 71 6.29 14.24 6.49
CA ARG A 71 7.01 13.97 5.24
C ARG A 71 6.06 13.55 4.12
N ALA A 72 5.11 12.67 4.40
CA ALA A 72 4.09 12.27 3.45
C ALA A 72 3.24 13.47 2.99
N ALA A 73 2.78 14.29 3.93
CA ALA A 73 1.98 15.49 3.64
C ALA A 73 2.74 16.51 2.79
N GLU A 74 4.03 16.75 3.04
CA GLU A 74 4.90 17.62 2.23
C GLU A 74 5.00 17.17 0.77
N MET A 75 4.83 15.87 0.52
CA MET A 75 4.81 15.26 -0.82
C MET A 75 3.40 15.15 -1.43
N GLY A 76 2.36 15.64 -0.75
CA GLY A 76 0.98 15.44 -1.18
C GLY A 76 0.51 13.98 -1.06
N VAL A 77 1.14 13.19 -0.21
CA VAL A 77 0.81 11.79 0.05
C VAL A 77 -0.02 11.67 1.32
N ARG A 78 -1.09 10.90 1.25
CA ARG A 78 -1.90 10.52 2.42
C ARG A 78 -1.55 9.11 2.86
N LEU A 79 -1.41 8.91 4.17
CA LEU A 79 -1.33 7.59 4.79
C LEU A 79 -2.75 7.09 5.05
N VAL A 80 -3.07 5.91 4.52
CA VAL A 80 -4.37 5.26 4.72
C VAL A 80 -4.12 3.94 5.43
N THR A 81 -4.58 3.84 6.67
CA THR A 81 -4.39 2.64 7.49
C THR A 81 -5.53 1.63 7.30
N TRP A 82 -5.24 0.37 7.53
CA TRP A 82 -6.14 -0.74 7.22
C TRP A 82 -7.50 -0.69 7.95
N ASP A 83 -7.61 0.03 9.06
CA ASP A 83 -8.84 0.23 9.84
C ASP A 83 -9.72 1.37 9.31
N GLU A 84 -9.17 2.22 8.43
CA GLU A 84 -9.91 3.35 7.86
C GLU A 84 -10.94 2.92 6.80
N PRO A 85 -12.04 3.70 6.66
CA PRO A 85 -13.06 3.44 5.61
C PRO A 85 -12.51 3.55 4.20
N ASP A 86 -11.50 4.42 3.99
CA ASP A 86 -10.86 4.67 2.70
C ASP A 86 -9.93 3.52 2.26
N TYR A 87 -9.62 2.57 3.16
CA TYR A 87 -8.80 1.42 2.80
C TYR A 87 -9.59 0.44 1.92
N PRO A 88 -9.05 -0.02 0.76
CA PRO A 88 -9.77 -0.88 -0.17
C PRO A 88 -10.22 -2.20 0.48
N GLN A 89 -11.52 -2.50 0.45
CA GLN A 89 -12.08 -3.69 1.11
C GLN A 89 -11.49 -5.00 0.58
N LEU A 90 -11.30 -5.10 -0.75
CA LEU A 90 -10.70 -6.30 -1.35
C LEU A 90 -9.25 -6.48 -0.93
N LEU A 91 -8.49 -5.40 -0.76
CA LEU A 91 -7.12 -5.46 -0.27
C LEU A 91 -7.07 -5.86 1.21
N ARG A 92 -8.04 -5.40 2.02
CA ARG A 92 -8.16 -5.80 3.43
C ARG A 92 -8.43 -7.31 3.59
N ALA A 93 -9.08 -7.93 2.60
CA ALA A 93 -9.48 -9.34 2.62
C ALA A 93 -8.36 -10.31 2.23
N ILE A 94 -7.21 -9.85 1.72
CA ILE A 94 -6.09 -10.75 1.39
C ILE A 94 -5.42 -11.28 2.65
N TYR A 95 -4.58 -12.31 2.48
CA TYR A 95 -3.91 -12.98 3.58
C TYR A 95 -3.00 -12.07 4.41
N ASP A 96 -2.26 -11.16 3.76
CA ASP A 96 -1.28 -10.25 4.34
C ASP A 96 -1.49 -8.79 3.89
N PRO A 97 -2.62 -8.16 4.27
CA PRO A 97 -2.91 -6.79 3.84
C PRO A 97 -1.87 -5.82 4.41
N PRO A 98 -1.33 -4.90 3.61
CA PRO A 98 -0.44 -3.84 4.11
C PRO A 98 -1.10 -3.05 5.25
N LEU A 99 -0.35 -2.75 6.32
CA LEU A 99 -0.89 -1.96 7.45
C LEU A 99 -1.22 -0.53 7.06
N VAL A 100 -0.42 0.03 6.16
CA VAL A 100 -0.50 1.42 5.71
C VAL A 100 -0.28 1.48 4.21
N LEU A 101 -1.14 2.20 3.52
CA LEU A 101 -0.97 2.58 2.12
C LEU A 101 -0.52 4.04 2.05
N TYR A 102 0.50 4.29 1.25
CA TYR A 102 0.95 5.64 0.89
C TYR A 102 0.26 6.02 -0.41
N VAL A 103 -0.68 6.93 -0.37
CA VAL A 103 -1.55 7.25 -1.51
C VAL A 103 -1.34 8.69 -1.97
N CYS A 104 -1.01 8.85 -3.25
CA CYS A 104 -0.97 10.14 -3.93
C CYS A 104 -2.08 10.18 -4.98
N GLY A 105 -2.92 11.21 -4.94
CA GLY A 105 -4.03 11.38 -5.87
C GLY A 105 -5.41 11.18 -5.22
N ASP A 106 -6.41 10.85 -6.06
CA ASP A 106 -7.81 10.74 -5.64
C ASP A 106 -8.11 9.36 -4.99
N LEU A 107 -8.41 9.37 -3.69
CA LEU A 107 -8.79 8.17 -2.93
C LEU A 107 -10.06 7.49 -3.45
N ALA A 108 -10.95 8.23 -4.12
CA ALA A 108 -12.16 7.64 -4.70
C ALA A 108 -11.84 6.57 -5.77
N ALA A 109 -10.66 6.62 -6.39
CA ALA A 109 -10.20 5.58 -7.29
C ALA A 109 -9.99 4.23 -6.59
N LEU A 110 -9.66 4.22 -5.30
CA LEU A 110 -9.43 2.99 -4.52
C LEU A 110 -10.72 2.25 -4.17
N GLN A 111 -11.88 2.93 -4.26
CA GLN A 111 -13.19 2.36 -3.91
C GLN A 111 -13.91 1.74 -5.11
N GLY A 112 -13.40 1.94 -6.32
CA GLY A 112 -13.99 1.38 -7.54
C GLY A 112 -13.66 -0.11 -7.73
N THR A 113 -14.43 -0.78 -8.60
CA THR A 113 -14.11 -2.15 -9.02
C THR A 113 -12.85 -2.12 -9.88
N GLY A 114 -11.73 -2.62 -9.33
CA GLY A 114 -10.43 -2.66 -9.99
C GLY A 114 -10.28 -3.89 -10.91
N VAL A 115 -9.67 -3.67 -12.08
CA VAL A 115 -9.21 -4.73 -12.97
C VAL A 115 -7.72 -4.56 -13.21
N ALA A 116 -6.93 -5.56 -12.86
CA ALA A 116 -5.49 -5.54 -13.07
C ALA A 116 -5.15 -5.81 -14.54
N VAL A 117 -4.35 -4.91 -15.15
CA VAL A 117 -3.77 -5.09 -16.48
C VAL A 117 -2.26 -5.01 -16.34
N VAL A 118 -1.59 -6.15 -16.43
CA VAL A 118 -0.15 -6.28 -16.20
C VAL A 118 0.52 -7.09 -17.29
N GLY A 119 1.80 -6.85 -17.54
CA GLY A 119 2.51 -7.64 -18.52
C GLY A 119 3.99 -7.29 -18.66
N THR A 120 4.56 -7.69 -19.81
CA THR A 120 5.98 -7.52 -20.10
C THR A 120 6.39 -6.06 -20.26
N ARG A 121 7.62 -5.76 -19.85
CA ARG A 121 8.26 -4.44 -20.06
C ARG A 121 8.76 -4.22 -21.50
N HIS A 122 8.79 -5.30 -22.30
CA HIS A 122 9.21 -5.31 -23.70
C HIS A 122 8.13 -5.97 -24.56
N PRO A 123 6.96 -5.33 -24.73
CA PRO A 123 5.86 -5.87 -25.51
C PRO A 123 6.12 -5.77 -27.01
N THR A 124 5.45 -6.64 -27.78
CA THR A 124 5.28 -6.44 -29.22
C THR A 124 4.34 -5.27 -29.49
N ARG A 125 4.32 -4.74 -30.71
CA ARG A 125 3.37 -3.72 -31.13
C ARG A 125 1.92 -4.15 -30.87
N TYR A 126 1.57 -5.37 -31.20
CA TYR A 126 0.25 -5.95 -30.92
C TYR A 126 -0.06 -5.95 -29.39
N GLY A 127 0.94 -6.27 -28.56
CA GLY A 127 0.80 -6.22 -27.10
C GLY A 127 0.49 -4.82 -26.59
N CYS A 128 1.20 -3.80 -27.11
CA CYS A 128 0.94 -2.40 -26.77
C CYS A 128 -0.48 -1.97 -27.16
N GLU A 129 -0.87 -2.21 -28.40
CA GLU A 129 -2.20 -1.87 -28.94
C GLU A 129 -3.33 -2.58 -28.16
N SER A 130 -3.11 -3.85 -27.78
CA SER A 130 -4.06 -4.62 -26.97
C SER A 130 -4.20 -4.08 -25.55
N ALA A 131 -3.08 -3.80 -24.87
CA ALA A 131 -3.09 -3.27 -23.51
C ALA A 131 -3.76 -1.89 -23.45
N HIS A 132 -3.44 -1.02 -24.40
CA HIS A 132 -4.07 0.29 -24.53
C HIS A 132 -5.59 0.17 -24.73
N ARG A 133 -6.01 -0.69 -25.67
CA ARG A 133 -7.44 -0.94 -25.93
C ARG A 133 -8.17 -1.51 -24.72
N PHE A 134 -7.57 -2.45 -23.98
CA PHE A 134 -8.14 -2.97 -22.75
C PHE A 134 -8.27 -1.86 -21.69
N GLY A 135 -7.22 -1.07 -21.48
CA GLY A 135 -7.26 0.07 -20.56
C GLY A 135 -8.40 1.03 -20.89
N PHE A 136 -8.52 1.40 -22.17
CA PHE A 136 -9.57 2.29 -22.67
C PHE A 136 -10.98 1.72 -22.45
N GLN A 137 -11.21 0.46 -22.84
CA GLN A 137 -12.53 -0.16 -22.74
C GLN A 137 -12.96 -0.40 -21.29
N LEU A 138 -12.05 -0.88 -20.44
CA LEU A 138 -12.32 -1.09 -19.02
C LEU A 138 -12.66 0.22 -18.31
N ALA A 139 -11.83 1.24 -18.50
CA ALA A 139 -12.05 2.56 -17.90
C ALA A 139 -13.34 3.22 -18.43
N GLY A 140 -13.60 3.12 -19.73
CA GLY A 140 -14.84 3.59 -20.35
C GLY A 140 -16.09 2.86 -19.87
N ALA A 141 -15.95 1.60 -19.42
CA ALA A 141 -17.03 0.83 -18.80
C ALA A 141 -17.19 1.11 -17.28
N GLY A 142 -16.40 2.04 -16.71
CA GLY A 142 -16.49 2.44 -15.30
C GLY A 142 -15.61 1.63 -14.34
N TYR A 143 -14.80 0.69 -14.84
CA TYR A 143 -13.81 -0.01 -14.02
C TYR A 143 -12.58 0.86 -13.74
N VAL A 144 -11.90 0.58 -12.63
CA VAL A 144 -10.60 1.17 -12.33
C VAL A 144 -9.51 0.27 -12.90
N VAL A 145 -8.69 0.81 -13.80
CA VAL A 145 -7.54 0.06 -14.33
C VAL A 145 -6.42 0.10 -13.30
N VAL A 146 -5.99 -1.06 -12.82
CA VAL A 146 -4.92 -1.19 -11.83
C VAL A 146 -3.68 -1.77 -12.52
N SER A 147 -2.54 -1.09 -12.40
CA SER A 147 -1.28 -1.59 -12.98
C SER A 147 -0.06 -1.09 -12.17
N GLY A 148 1.15 -1.49 -12.57
CA GLY A 148 2.37 -1.24 -11.81
C GLY A 148 3.19 -0.02 -12.27
N LEU A 149 2.68 0.79 -13.19
CA LEU A 149 3.38 1.95 -13.80
C LEU A 149 4.70 1.57 -14.52
N ALA A 150 4.97 0.31 -14.75
CA ALA A 150 6.17 -0.12 -15.45
C ALA A 150 6.13 0.25 -16.95
N ARG A 151 7.29 0.19 -17.61
CA ARG A 151 7.34 0.29 -19.08
C ARG A 151 6.52 -0.83 -19.72
N GLY A 152 6.08 -0.62 -20.94
CA GLY A 152 5.40 -1.64 -21.73
C GLY A 152 3.91 -1.75 -21.45
N ILE A 153 3.41 -2.94 -21.14
CA ILE A 153 1.98 -3.23 -20.99
C ILE A 153 1.33 -2.33 -19.93
N ASP A 154 1.99 -2.13 -18.79
CA ASP A 154 1.47 -1.33 -17.69
C ASP A 154 1.24 0.13 -18.13
N ALA A 155 2.23 0.73 -18.77
CA ALA A 155 2.13 2.09 -19.29
C ALA A 155 1.01 2.25 -20.33
N GLU A 156 0.87 1.30 -21.23
CA GLU A 156 -0.17 1.34 -22.26
C GLU A 156 -1.57 1.18 -21.66
N ALA A 157 -1.72 0.33 -20.64
CA ALA A 157 -2.98 0.19 -19.93
C ALA A 157 -3.39 1.50 -19.23
N HIS A 158 -2.46 2.18 -18.54
CA HIS A 158 -2.70 3.48 -17.92
C HIS A 158 -3.07 4.54 -18.97
N ARG A 159 -2.33 4.63 -20.09
CA ARG A 159 -2.62 5.57 -21.18
C ARG A 159 -4.02 5.37 -21.74
N GLY A 160 -4.41 4.13 -22.02
CA GLY A 160 -5.76 3.81 -22.49
C GLY A 160 -6.83 4.26 -21.50
N ALA A 161 -6.64 4.03 -20.19
CA ALA A 161 -7.58 4.45 -19.17
C ALA A 161 -7.71 5.97 -19.08
N LEU A 162 -6.59 6.70 -19.16
CA LEU A 162 -6.57 8.16 -19.15
C LEU A 162 -7.23 8.75 -20.41
N GLU A 163 -6.98 8.17 -21.60
CA GLU A 163 -7.63 8.57 -22.84
C GLU A 163 -9.15 8.43 -22.78
N ALA A 164 -9.65 7.36 -22.15
CA ALA A 164 -11.09 7.17 -21.87
C ALA A 164 -11.63 8.13 -20.79
N ARG A 165 -10.79 9.00 -20.19
CA ARG A 165 -11.12 9.86 -19.05
C ARG A 165 -11.67 9.05 -17.85
N GLY A 166 -11.24 7.80 -17.74
CA GLY A 166 -11.60 6.93 -16.63
C GLY A 166 -10.57 6.95 -15.52
N ARG A 167 -10.75 6.05 -14.54
CA ARG A 167 -9.87 5.97 -13.38
C ARG A 167 -8.80 4.92 -13.58
N THR A 168 -7.60 5.24 -13.10
CA THR A 168 -6.51 4.26 -13.05
C THR A 168 -5.70 4.43 -11.77
N VAL A 169 -5.16 3.32 -11.26
CA VAL A 169 -4.36 3.26 -10.04
C VAL A 169 -3.05 2.58 -10.33
N ALA A 170 -1.95 3.25 -10.01
CA ALA A 170 -0.61 2.67 -10.07
C ALA A 170 -0.23 2.09 -8.70
N VAL A 171 0.10 0.80 -8.65
CA VAL A 171 0.61 0.12 -7.45
C VAL A 171 2.12 -0.04 -7.58
N LEU A 172 2.86 0.68 -6.75
CA LEU A 172 4.31 0.77 -6.85
C LEU A 172 4.99 -0.19 -5.87
N GLY A 173 6.03 -0.87 -6.32
CA GLY A 173 6.90 -1.67 -5.46
C GLY A 173 8.02 -0.86 -4.79
N GLY A 174 8.10 0.45 -5.05
CA GLY A 174 9.08 1.38 -4.53
C GLY A 174 8.45 2.59 -3.85
N ALA A 175 9.30 3.45 -3.29
CA ALA A 175 8.85 4.66 -2.62
C ALA A 175 8.35 5.72 -3.62
N LEU A 176 7.35 6.52 -3.21
CA LEU A 176 6.76 7.57 -4.04
C LEU A 176 7.73 8.72 -4.36
N ASP A 177 8.77 8.91 -3.55
CA ASP A 177 9.85 9.87 -3.79
C ASP A 177 10.91 9.37 -4.80
N CYS A 178 10.85 8.07 -5.16
CA CYS A 178 11.77 7.42 -6.09
C CYS A 178 11.00 6.67 -7.20
N LEU A 179 10.20 7.43 -7.97
CA LEU A 179 9.41 6.84 -9.05
C LEU A 179 10.29 6.30 -10.17
N TYR A 180 9.98 5.09 -10.62
CA TYR A 180 10.60 4.47 -11.77
C TYR A 180 9.53 3.82 -12.65
N PRO A 181 9.59 4.02 -13.98
CA PRO A 181 10.56 4.85 -14.71
C PRO A 181 10.24 6.35 -14.60
N LEU A 182 11.27 7.22 -14.67
CA LEU A 182 11.13 8.67 -14.50
C LEU A 182 10.21 9.32 -15.54
N GLU A 183 10.16 8.76 -16.75
CA GLU A 183 9.31 9.24 -17.84
C GLU A 183 7.79 9.06 -17.58
N HIS A 184 7.38 8.32 -16.55
CA HIS A 184 5.98 8.14 -16.18
C HIS A 184 5.57 9.05 -15.00
N ARG A 185 6.37 10.06 -14.69
CA ARG A 185 6.12 10.97 -13.57
C ARG A 185 5.08 12.07 -13.89
N GLU A 186 4.79 12.31 -15.19
CA GLU A 186 3.88 13.36 -15.68
C GLU A 186 2.44 12.81 -15.86
#